data_3d0263ceff3a4f21b39e70a8db421093
#
_entry.id   3d0263ceff3a4f21b39e70a8db421093
#
_cell.length_a   1.000
_cell.length_b   1.000
_cell.length_c   1.000
_cell.angle_alpha   90.00
_cell.angle_beta   90.00
_cell.angle_gamma   90.00
#
_symmetry.space_group_name_H-M   'P 1'
#
loop_
_entity.id
_entity.type
_entity.pdbx_description
1 polymer ?
#
loop_
_entity_poly.entity_id
_entity_poly.type
_entity_poly.pdbx_seq_one_letter_code
_entity_poly.pdbx_strand_id
1 'polypeptide(L)'
;MSDIENYIGNTPLVLIDQIGSNKIYGKLEGNNPAGSIKDRPAIKMIKDAEKDGLIKKGDTLIEATSGNTGIALAMAASIRGFKMKLIMPETASIERVKTMKAYGAEVILVTKEEDMELSLIHI
;
A
#
# COMPACT_ATOMS: atom_id res chain seq x y z
N MET A 1 -2.78 8.09 18.86
CA MET A 1 -1.85 8.23 17.71
C MET A 1 -1.21 6.87 17.45
N SER A 2 -1.11 6.44 16.21
CA SER A 2 -0.55 5.11 15.88
C SER A 2 0.96 5.21 15.67
N ASP A 3 1.71 4.29 16.26
CA ASP A 3 3.17 4.20 16.09
C ASP A 3 3.57 3.28 14.92
N ILE A 4 2.60 2.73 14.20
CA ILE A 4 2.83 1.74 13.14
C ILE A 4 3.80 2.25 12.07
N GLU A 5 3.74 3.53 11.73
CA GLU A 5 4.63 4.13 10.73
C GLU A 5 6.12 4.01 11.12
N ASN A 6 6.45 3.96 12.42
CA ASN A 6 7.82 3.82 12.91
C ASN A 6 8.39 2.40 12.71
N TYR A 7 7.53 1.43 12.41
CA TYR A 7 7.91 0.04 12.15
C TYR A 7 8.03 -0.29 10.65
N ILE A 8 7.79 0.70 9.78
CA ILE A 8 8.01 0.53 8.34
C ILE A 8 9.50 0.58 8.05
N GLY A 9 9.99 -0.42 7.35
CA GLY A 9 11.41 -0.54 7.05
C GLY A 9 12.20 -1.22 8.15
N ASN A 10 13.51 -1.04 8.12
CA ASN A 10 14.46 -1.70 9.02
C ASN A 10 14.21 -3.22 9.14
N THR A 11 13.77 -3.83 8.04
CA THR A 11 13.45 -5.25 7.97
C THR A 11 14.70 -6.11 8.07
N PRO A 12 14.60 -7.35 8.59
CA PRO A 12 15.76 -8.24 8.75
C PRO A 12 16.43 -8.55 7.41
N LEU A 13 17.77 -8.65 7.45
CA LEU A 13 18.60 -9.18 6.39
C LEU A 13 19.15 -10.53 6.85
N VAL A 14 18.76 -11.60 6.18
CA VAL A 14 19.11 -12.97 6.56
C VAL A 14 19.93 -13.67 5.49
N LEU A 15 20.89 -14.48 5.87
CA LEU A 15 21.60 -15.37 4.95
C LEU A 15 20.66 -16.50 4.53
N ILE A 16 20.39 -16.60 3.23
CA ILE A 16 19.52 -17.63 2.65
C ILE A 16 20.36 -18.81 2.20
N ASP A 17 21.46 -18.56 1.49
CA ASP A 17 22.26 -19.60 0.87
C ASP A 17 23.70 -19.12 0.60
N GLN A 18 24.57 -20.06 0.25
CA GLN A 18 25.93 -19.80 -0.17
C GLN A 18 26.28 -20.68 -1.37
N ILE A 19 26.75 -20.08 -2.45
CA ILE A 19 27.20 -20.75 -3.67
C ILE A 19 28.69 -20.46 -3.85
N GLY A 20 29.53 -21.43 -3.55
CA GLY A 20 30.98 -21.24 -3.49
C GLY A 20 31.35 -20.20 -2.42
N SER A 21 32.04 -19.14 -2.80
CA SER A 21 32.39 -18.01 -1.91
C SER A 21 31.30 -16.93 -1.83
N ASN A 22 30.27 -17.00 -2.67
CA ASN A 22 29.22 -15.96 -2.74
C ASN A 22 28.10 -16.26 -1.75
N LYS A 23 27.76 -15.28 -0.92
CA LYS A 23 26.65 -15.35 0.02
C LYS A 23 25.41 -14.69 -0.56
N ILE A 24 24.28 -15.35 -0.43
CA ILE A 24 22.97 -14.86 -0.88
C ILE A 24 22.17 -14.44 0.35
N TYR A 25 21.81 -13.15 0.39
CA TYR A 25 21.00 -12.60 1.48
C TYR A 25 19.59 -12.26 1.01
N GLY A 26 18.61 -12.48 1.85
CA GLY A 26 17.22 -12.07 1.66
C GLY A 26 16.83 -10.96 2.62
N LYS A 27 16.20 -9.94 2.08
CA LYS A 27 15.59 -8.86 2.84
C LYS A 27 14.13 -9.22 3.12
N LEU A 28 13.76 -9.42 4.38
CA LEU A 28 12.43 -9.90 4.75
C LEU A 28 11.40 -8.77 4.75
N GLU A 29 11.04 -8.26 3.57
CA GLU A 29 10.12 -7.14 3.41
C GLU A 29 8.66 -7.46 3.81
N GLY A 30 8.31 -8.74 3.95
CA GLY A 30 7.05 -9.17 4.55
C GLY A 30 6.86 -8.78 6.02
N ASN A 31 7.94 -8.38 6.70
CA ASN A 31 7.90 -7.91 8.08
C ASN A 31 7.46 -6.44 8.21
N ASN A 32 7.25 -5.72 7.10
CA ASN A 32 6.60 -4.42 7.17
C ASN A 32 5.14 -4.55 7.66
N PRO A 33 4.57 -3.54 8.31
CA PRO A 33 3.25 -3.61 8.94
C PRO A 33 2.10 -4.00 8.00
N ALA A 34 2.07 -3.50 6.75
CA ALA A 34 1.09 -3.92 5.76
C ALA A 34 1.52 -5.18 4.97
N GLY A 35 2.70 -5.72 5.28
CA GLY A 35 3.17 -7.03 4.82
C GLY A 35 3.99 -7.05 3.53
N SER A 36 4.48 -5.90 3.04
CA SER A 36 5.31 -5.88 1.84
C SER A 36 6.26 -4.69 1.76
N ILE A 37 7.15 -4.71 0.76
CA ILE A 37 8.03 -3.58 0.44
C ILE A 37 7.25 -2.30 0.08
N LYS A 38 5.98 -2.42 -0.31
CA LYS A 38 5.15 -1.28 -0.74
C LYS A 38 4.79 -0.34 0.40
N ASP A 39 4.93 -0.77 1.64
CA ASP A 39 4.78 0.10 2.81
C ASP A 39 5.73 1.30 2.76
N ARG A 40 6.97 1.07 2.30
CA ARG A 40 8.00 2.12 2.19
C ARG A 40 7.61 3.24 1.24
N PRO A 41 7.32 2.99 -0.06
CA PRO A 41 6.92 4.05 -0.97
C PRO A 41 5.56 4.65 -0.60
N ALA A 42 4.59 3.86 -0.13
CA ALA A 42 3.27 4.37 0.20
C ALA A 42 3.32 5.44 1.29
N ILE A 43 3.97 5.16 2.41
CA ILE A 43 4.08 6.15 3.50
C ILE A 43 4.90 7.36 3.06
N LYS A 44 5.96 7.16 2.27
CA LYS A 44 6.81 8.23 1.78
C LYS A 44 6.08 9.19 0.86
N MET A 45 5.31 8.68 -0.09
CA MET A 45 4.50 9.48 -1.02
C MET A 45 3.51 10.37 -0.27
N ILE A 46 2.77 9.80 0.69
CA ILE A 46 1.78 10.56 1.47
C ILE A 46 2.46 11.62 2.34
N LYS A 47 3.55 11.27 3.01
CA LYS A 47 4.31 12.24 3.84
C LYS A 47 4.89 13.39 3.04
N ASP A 48 5.44 13.12 1.87
CA ASP A 48 6.00 14.16 1.02
C ASP A 48 4.90 15.08 0.47
N ALA A 49 3.79 14.51 -0.03
CA ALA A 49 2.67 15.30 -0.51
C ALA A 49 2.05 16.18 0.59
N GLU A 50 1.95 15.66 1.82
CA GLU A 50 1.48 16.41 2.98
C GLU A 50 2.45 17.54 3.35
N LYS A 51 3.76 17.25 3.37
CA LYS A 51 4.82 18.23 3.65
C LYS A 51 4.85 19.36 2.63
N ASP A 52 4.65 19.02 1.36
CA ASP A 52 4.66 19.99 0.25
C ASP A 52 3.33 20.74 0.12
N GLY A 53 2.35 20.47 1.00
CA GLY A 53 1.05 21.13 1.01
C GLY A 53 0.12 20.73 -0.13
N LEU A 54 0.42 19.63 -0.83
CA LEU A 54 -0.41 19.12 -1.93
C LEU A 54 -1.68 18.44 -1.44
N ILE A 55 -1.63 17.87 -0.24
CA ILE A 55 -2.75 17.21 0.42
C ILE A 55 -2.83 17.65 1.89
N LYS A 56 -4.03 17.62 2.46
CA LYS A 56 -4.28 17.92 3.87
C LYS A 56 -5.19 16.87 4.50
N LYS A 57 -5.12 16.72 5.81
CA LYS A 57 -5.97 15.78 6.57
C LYS A 57 -7.43 15.90 6.17
N GLY A 58 -8.06 14.76 5.94
CA GLY A 58 -9.45 14.66 5.50
C GLY A 58 -9.63 14.61 3.98
N ASP A 59 -8.61 14.91 3.20
CA ASP A 59 -8.66 14.75 1.75
C ASP A 59 -8.85 13.28 1.36
N THR A 60 -9.38 13.06 0.16
CA THR A 60 -9.57 11.73 -0.40
C THR A 60 -8.48 11.44 -1.42
N LEU A 61 -7.72 10.39 -1.17
CA LEU A 61 -6.72 9.85 -2.09
C LEU A 61 -7.34 8.74 -2.92
N ILE A 62 -7.00 8.66 -4.20
CA ILE A 62 -7.55 7.68 -5.14
C ILE A 62 -6.40 6.99 -5.86
N GLU A 63 -6.46 5.67 -5.98
CA GLU A 63 -5.46 4.88 -6.71
C GLU A 63 -6.09 3.64 -7.34
N ALA A 64 -5.65 3.29 -8.55
CA ALA A 64 -6.00 2.04 -9.22
C ALA A 64 -4.90 1.00 -8.99
N THR A 65 -5.20 -0.02 -8.20
CA THR A 65 -4.22 -1.05 -7.85
C THR A 65 -4.90 -2.32 -7.38
N SER A 66 -4.38 -3.45 -7.79
CA SER A 66 -4.89 -4.77 -7.39
C SER A 66 -4.06 -5.47 -6.33
N GLY A 67 -2.98 -4.85 -5.85
CA GLY A 67 -1.98 -5.55 -5.06
C GLY A 67 -1.54 -4.86 -3.78
N ASN A 68 -0.31 -5.15 -3.42
CA ASN A 68 0.32 -4.69 -2.17
C ASN A 68 0.41 -3.16 -2.05
N THR A 69 0.48 -2.44 -3.17
CA THR A 69 0.45 -0.97 -3.18
C THR A 69 -0.85 -0.44 -2.57
N GLY A 70 -2.00 -1.01 -2.95
CA GLY A 70 -3.29 -0.60 -2.39
C GLY A 70 -3.42 -0.90 -0.90
N ILE A 71 -2.94 -2.05 -0.45
CA ILE A 71 -2.92 -2.39 0.99
C ILE A 71 -2.06 -1.39 1.76
N ALA A 72 -0.86 -1.10 1.25
CA ALA A 72 0.06 -0.17 1.89
C ALA A 72 -0.49 1.28 1.91
N LEU A 73 -1.11 1.73 0.81
CA LEU A 73 -1.76 3.05 0.75
C LEU A 73 -2.96 3.14 1.69
N ALA A 74 -3.78 2.09 1.78
CA ALA A 74 -4.90 2.04 2.72
C ALA A 74 -4.42 2.19 4.17
N MET A 75 -3.39 1.46 4.56
CA MET A 75 -2.77 1.57 5.87
C MET A 75 -2.20 2.98 6.11
N ALA A 76 -1.38 3.47 5.19
CA ALA A 76 -0.72 4.77 5.33
C ALA A 76 -1.73 5.93 5.40
N ALA A 77 -2.79 5.89 4.57
CA ALA A 77 -3.87 6.88 4.62
C ALA A 77 -4.61 6.85 5.97
N SER A 78 -4.91 5.66 6.47
CA SER A 78 -5.55 5.47 7.79
C SER A 78 -4.72 6.08 8.92
N ILE A 79 -3.42 5.80 8.94
CA ILE A 79 -2.50 6.31 9.98
C ILE A 79 -2.44 7.84 9.96
N ARG A 80 -2.45 8.44 8.78
CA ARG A 80 -2.24 9.89 8.62
C ARG A 80 -3.54 10.70 8.48
N GLY A 81 -4.70 10.07 8.56
CA GLY A 81 -6.00 10.74 8.60
C GLY A 81 -6.53 11.17 7.23
N PHE A 82 -6.20 10.43 6.17
CA PHE A 82 -6.74 10.58 4.84
C PHE A 82 -7.82 9.55 4.56
N LYS A 83 -8.76 9.88 3.68
CA LYS A 83 -9.68 8.91 3.08
C LYS A 83 -9.00 8.23 1.91
N MET A 84 -9.22 6.93 1.72
CA MET A 84 -8.63 6.19 0.61
C MET A 84 -9.70 5.50 -0.21
N LYS A 85 -9.69 5.74 -1.53
CA LYS A 85 -10.49 5.02 -2.52
C LYS A 85 -9.56 4.19 -3.39
N LEU A 86 -9.85 2.89 -3.50
CA LEU A 86 -9.05 1.95 -4.28
C LEU A 86 -9.91 1.32 -5.36
N ILE A 87 -9.45 1.42 -6.60
CA ILE A 87 -10.09 0.80 -7.75
C ILE A 87 -9.37 -0.50 -8.05
N MET A 88 -10.11 -1.59 -8.09
CA MET A 88 -9.58 -2.93 -8.27
C MET A 88 -10.41 -3.71 -9.30
N PRO A 89 -9.79 -4.65 -10.05
CA PRO A 89 -10.56 -5.55 -10.88
C PRO A 89 -11.41 -6.48 -9.98
N GLU A 90 -12.60 -6.84 -10.42
CA GLU A 90 -13.49 -7.77 -9.71
C GLU A 90 -12.87 -9.17 -9.52
N THR A 91 -11.83 -9.50 -10.31
CA THR A 91 -11.06 -10.74 -10.19
C THR A 91 -10.03 -10.73 -9.06
N ALA A 92 -9.87 -9.60 -8.35
CA ALA A 92 -8.95 -9.51 -7.22
C ALA A 92 -9.38 -10.43 -6.08
N SER A 93 -8.42 -10.93 -5.30
CA SER A 93 -8.72 -11.83 -4.19
C SER A 93 -9.56 -11.14 -3.11
N ILE A 94 -10.51 -11.88 -2.57
CA ILE A 94 -11.40 -11.37 -1.51
C ILE A 94 -10.62 -10.97 -0.25
N GLU A 95 -9.51 -11.63 0.04
CA GLU A 95 -8.64 -11.34 1.19
C GLU A 95 -8.02 -9.95 1.07
N ARG A 96 -7.58 -9.55 -0.12
CA ARG A 96 -7.05 -8.20 -0.38
C ARG A 96 -8.11 -7.13 -0.18
N VAL A 97 -9.31 -7.36 -0.74
CA VAL A 97 -10.46 -6.45 -0.57
C VAL A 97 -10.78 -6.28 0.91
N LYS A 98 -10.86 -7.39 1.66
CA LYS A 98 -11.13 -7.36 3.11
C LYS A 98 -10.06 -6.62 3.88
N THR A 99 -8.79 -6.84 3.55
CA THR A 99 -7.66 -6.15 4.21
C THR A 99 -7.71 -4.64 3.98
N MET A 100 -7.93 -4.20 2.73
CA MET A 100 -8.05 -2.78 2.42
C MET A 100 -9.23 -2.12 3.13
N LYS A 101 -10.39 -2.80 3.17
CA LYS A 101 -11.56 -2.33 3.92
C LYS A 101 -11.31 -2.29 5.43
N ALA A 102 -10.56 -3.23 5.98
CA ALA A 102 -10.19 -3.23 7.39
C ALA A 102 -9.34 -2.01 7.78
N TYR A 103 -8.53 -1.50 6.86
CA TYR A 103 -7.82 -0.22 7.03
C TYR A 103 -8.71 1.01 6.77
N GLY A 104 -9.99 0.82 6.44
CA GLY A 104 -10.94 1.93 6.23
C GLY A 104 -11.01 2.44 4.80
N ALA A 105 -10.38 1.78 3.83
CA ALA A 105 -10.48 2.17 2.43
C ALA A 105 -11.84 1.79 1.83
N GLU A 106 -12.35 2.66 0.97
CA GLU A 106 -13.44 2.36 0.05
C GLU A 106 -12.86 1.61 -1.15
N VAL A 107 -13.35 0.39 -1.40
CA VAL A 107 -12.90 -0.43 -2.53
C VAL A 107 -13.99 -0.46 -3.60
N ILE A 108 -13.64 -0.03 -4.80
CA ILE A 108 -14.50 0.00 -5.98
C ILE A 108 -14.02 -1.12 -6.91
N LEU A 109 -14.88 -2.10 -7.15
CA LEU A 109 -14.59 -3.20 -8.06
C LEU A 109 -15.07 -2.84 -9.47
N VAL A 110 -14.22 -3.08 -10.46
CA VAL A 110 -14.50 -2.81 -11.86
C VAL A 110 -14.39 -4.08 -12.70
N THR A 111 -15.20 -4.17 -13.75
CA THR A 111 -15.17 -5.30 -14.69
C THR A 111 -14.00 -5.17 -15.66
N LYS A 112 -13.78 -6.20 -16.49
CA LYS A 112 -12.73 -6.16 -17.52
C LYS A 112 -12.99 -5.13 -18.62
N GLU A 113 -14.25 -4.83 -18.87
CA GLU A 113 -14.66 -3.83 -19.84
C GLU A 113 -14.48 -2.40 -19.31
N GLU A 114 -14.51 -2.24 -18.00
CA GLU A 114 -14.19 -1.01 -17.30
C GLU A 114 -12.70 -1.04 -16.97
N ASP A 115 -11.87 -0.36 -17.74
CA ASP A 115 -10.45 -0.22 -17.45
C ASP A 115 -10.27 0.49 -16.09
N MET A 116 -9.35 0.00 -15.26
CA MET A 116 -9.06 0.62 -13.95
C MET A 116 -8.62 2.08 -14.11
N GLU A 117 -7.83 2.40 -15.13
CA GLU A 117 -7.37 3.76 -15.40
C GLU A 117 -8.53 4.67 -15.85
N LEU A 118 -9.44 4.17 -16.69
CA LEU A 118 -10.64 4.89 -17.08
C LEU A 118 -11.56 5.18 -15.88
N SER A 119 -11.66 4.23 -14.96
CA SER A 119 -12.44 4.41 -13.73
C SER A 119 -11.88 5.50 -12.82
N LEU A 120 -10.56 5.69 -12.78
CA LEU A 120 -9.92 6.82 -12.09
C LEU A 120 -10.37 8.18 -12.67
N ILE A 121 -10.49 8.27 -13.98
CA ILE A 121 -10.90 9.49 -14.67
C ILE A 121 -12.36 9.83 -14.37
N HIS A 122 -13.22 8.82 -14.20
CA HIS A 122 -14.66 9.00 -13.97
C HIS A 122 -15.04 9.21 -12.50
N ILE A 123 -14.14 8.97 -11.58
CA ILE A 123 -14.35 9.18 -10.14
C ILE A 123 -13.89 10.57 -9.72
#